data_b19c94895398f17e3c5f7020072d4716
#
_entry.id   b19c94895398f17e3c5f7020072d4716
#
_cell.length_a   1.000
_cell.length_b   1.000
_cell.length_c   1.000
_cell.angle_alpha   90.00
_cell.angle_beta   90.00
_cell.angle_gamma   90.00
#
_symmetry.space_group_name_H-M   'P 1'
#
loop_
_entity.id
_entity.type
_entity.pdbx_description
1 polymer ?
#
loop_
_entity_poly.entity_id
_entity_poly.type
_entity_poly.pdbx_seq_one_letter_code
_entity_poly.pdbx_strand_id
1 'polypeptide(L)'
;MISWEQVVQTAQSIAAVQEPDGGIPWPEGHVDAWNHVECLMAMSVAGLTGPARRGYDWLVRTQRSDGSWPMKLVGGEAVEQGGESNHAAYIAVGVWHELLVTSDEDFARRMWPAVRAALDFVVGLQTTRGEIVWERAADGRPAGYALLTGCASIHQGLRCGVLLGEHLGDPQPDWELAADQLGHVLVAHPEAFADKSRFSMDWYYPILGGAVRGPAARARLAEEWDTFVEPDLGIRCVSDQPWVTGAETCELVLTLDALGDRNRARKLFSDMQHLRHEDGSYWTGWQFVNEKWFPYERSAYTAAAVVLAADALAGHTPAAGIFRDAGKYLTDRPTAACGCSHARSRS
;
A
#
# COMPACT_ATOMS: atom_id res chain seq x y z
N MET A 1 14.50 -3.83 17.29
CA MET A 1 13.48 -2.75 17.27
C MET A 1 14.18 -1.41 17.37
N ILE A 2 13.79 -0.43 16.58
CA ILE A 2 14.27 0.96 16.73
C ILE A 2 13.52 1.67 17.86
N SER A 3 14.13 2.71 18.44
CA SER A 3 13.49 3.55 19.46
C SER A 3 12.44 4.49 18.83
N TRP A 4 11.53 5.02 19.66
CA TRP A 4 10.57 6.02 19.17
C TRP A 4 11.27 7.28 18.62
N GLU A 5 12.34 7.72 19.27
CA GLU A 5 13.16 8.83 18.77
C GLU A 5 13.71 8.56 17.36
N GLN A 6 14.15 7.32 17.09
CA GLN A 6 14.60 6.91 15.76
C GLN A 6 13.44 6.87 14.75
N VAL A 7 12.23 6.47 15.16
CA VAL A 7 11.02 6.55 14.32
C VAL A 7 10.73 8.00 13.93
N VAL A 8 10.75 8.92 14.90
CA VAL A 8 10.55 10.35 14.65
C VAL A 8 11.63 10.91 13.73
N GLN A 9 12.90 10.56 13.96
CA GLN A 9 14.00 10.97 13.09
C GLN A 9 13.79 10.48 11.63
N THR A 10 13.30 9.25 11.46
CA THR A 10 12.99 8.70 10.13
C THR A 10 11.86 9.46 9.45
N ALA A 11 10.78 9.77 10.17
CA ALA A 11 9.70 10.60 9.62
C ALA A 11 10.16 12.04 9.30
N GLN A 12 11.08 12.61 10.10
CA GLN A 12 11.70 13.91 9.80
C GLN A 12 12.52 13.88 8.51
N SER A 13 13.19 12.76 8.19
CA SER A 13 13.91 12.63 6.91
C SER A 13 12.96 12.66 5.71
N ILE A 14 11.72 12.15 5.86
CA ILE A 14 10.67 12.27 4.84
C ILE A 14 10.24 13.75 4.70
N ALA A 15 9.96 14.42 5.81
CA ALA A 15 9.55 15.82 5.78
C ALA A 15 10.65 16.75 5.20
N ALA A 16 11.93 16.38 5.33
CA ALA A 16 13.05 17.15 4.81
C ALA A 16 13.15 17.16 3.29
N VAL A 17 12.60 16.15 2.60
CA VAL A 17 12.56 16.09 1.12
C VAL A 17 11.24 16.55 0.54
N GLN A 18 10.26 16.93 1.39
CA GLN A 18 8.99 17.46 0.94
C GLN A 18 9.18 18.80 0.23
N GLU A 19 8.64 18.92 -0.97
CA GLU A 19 8.66 20.14 -1.77
C GLU A 19 7.79 21.26 -1.15
N PRO A 20 8.03 22.54 -1.47
CA PRO A 20 7.26 23.67 -0.92
C PRO A 20 5.75 23.57 -1.20
N ASP A 21 5.35 22.98 -2.32
CA ASP A 21 3.96 22.76 -2.68
C ASP A 21 3.31 21.57 -1.93
N GLY A 22 4.11 20.76 -1.22
CA GLY A 22 3.65 19.63 -0.43
C GLY A 22 3.92 18.27 -1.05
N GLY A 23 4.39 18.19 -2.30
CA GLY A 23 4.77 16.94 -2.96
C GLY A 23 5.96 16.27 -2.25
N ILE A 24 6.00 14.94 -2.25
CA ILE A 24 7.14 14.17 -1.71
C ILE A 24 7.71 13.36 -2.87
N PRO A 25 8.85 13.79 -3.44
CA PRO A 25 9.38 13.16 -4.63
C PRO A 25 10.16 11.87 -4.32
N TRP A 26 10.22 11.02 -5.30
CA TRP A 26 11.26 10.02 -5.43
C TRP A 26 12.62 10.67 -5.61
N PRO A 27 13.73 9.96 -5.37
CA PRO A 27 15.08 10.52 -5.60
C PRO A 27 15.31 11.03 -7.02
N GLU A 28 14.59 10.49 -8.01
CA GLU A 28 14.60 10.94 -9.41
C GLU A 28 13.76 12.20 -9.68
N GLY A 29 13.06 12.73 -8.65
CA GLY A 29 12.31 13.98 -8.71
C GLY A 29 10.84 13.86 -9.11
N HIS A 30 10.31 12.67 -9.39
CA HIS A 30 8.88 12.53 -9.66
C HIS A 30 8.08 12.20 -8.39
N VAL A 31 6.82 12.58 -8.37
CA VAL A 31 5.83 12.22 -7.35
C VAL A 31 4.77 11.34 -7.98
N ASP A 32 4.42 10.23 -7.35
CA ASP A 32 3.20 9.47 -7.57
C ASP A 32 2.31 9.50 -6.33
N ALA A 33 1.00 9.30 -6.53
CA ALA A 33 0.03 9.46 -5.44
C ALA A 33 0.15 8.36 -4.37
N TRP A 34 0.53 7.13 -4.74
CA TRP A 34 0.58 6.00 -3.81
C TRP A 34 1.70 6.15 -2.78
N ASN A 35 2.93 6.30 -3.25
CA ASN A 35 4.10 6.48 -2.37
C ASN A 35 4.01 7.78 -1.57
N HIS A 36 3.44 8.81 -2.17
CA HIS A 36 3.18 10.07 -1.49
C HIS A 36 2.26 9.87 -0.28
N VAL A 37 1.12 9.18 -0.43
CA VAL A 37 0.17 8.90 0.67
C VAL A 37 0.87 8.11 1.79
N GLU A 38 1.68 7.12 1.47
CA GLU A 38 2.37 6.34 2.49
C GLU A 38 3.35 7.19 3.31
N CYS A 39 4.03 8.13 2.67
CA CYS A 39 4.86 9.13 3.35
C CYS A 39 4.03 10.01 4.31
N LEU A 40 2.81 10.41 3.90
CA LEU A 40 1.90 11.19 4.77
C LEU A 40 1.48 10.39 5.99
N MET A 41 1.14 9.11 5.82
CA MET A 41 0.80 8.21 6.93
C MET A 41 1.97 8.11 7.92
N ALA A 42 3.19 7.93 7.44
CA ALA A 42 4.38 7.87 8.28
C ALA A 42 4.63 9.18 9.06
N MET A 43 4.46 10.33 8.42
CA MET A 43 4.56 11.63 9.09
C MET A 43 3.49 11.80 10.17
N SER A 44 2.27 11.32 9.91
CA SER A 44 1.17 11.35 10.89
C SER A 44 1.47 10.48 12.11
N VAL A 45 2.01 9.27 11.91
CA VAL A 45 2.49 8.42 13.02
C VAL A 45 3.45 9.18 13.95
N ALA A 46 4.37 9.94 13.38
CA ALA A 46 5.37 10.68 14.14
C ALA A 46 4.87 12.05 14.67
N GLY A 47 3.60 12.40 14.48
CA GLY A 47 3.02 13.67 14.91
C GLY A 47 3.43 14.89 14.07
N LEU A 48 4.02 14.68 12.88
CA LEU A 48 4.39 15.75 11.95
C LEU A 48 3.18 16.25 11.16
N THR A 49 2.15 16.72 11.87
CA THR A 49 0.84 17.08 11.32
C THR A 49 0.93 18.17 10.24
N GLY A 50 1.78 19.19 10.42
CA GLY A 50 1.92 20.28 9.44
C GLY A 50 2.37 19.79 8.07
N PRO A 51 3.51 19.09 7.97
CA PRO A 51 3.95 18.46 6.72
C PRO A 51 2.93 17.50 6.12
N ALA A 52 2.33 16.61 6.93
CA ALA A 52 1.30 15.67 6.46
C ALA A 52 0.12 16.42 5.81
N ARG A 53 -0.41 17.46 6.45
CA ARG A 53 -1.52 18.28 5.92
C ARG A 53 -1.17 18.96 4.59
N ARG A 54 0.04 19.51 4.44
CA ARG A 54 0.47 20.07 3.15
C ARG A 54 0.48 19.03 2.04
N GLY A 55 0.86 17.79 2.34
CA GLY A 55 0.83 16.70 1.37
C GLY A 55 -0.60 16.30 0.98
N TYR A 56 -1.53 16.22 1.93
CA TYR A 56 -2.95 15.99 1.60
C TYR A 56 -3.55 17.13 0.78
N ASP A 57 -3.20 18.38 1.07
CA ASP A 57 -3.61 19.53 0.26
C ASP A 57 -3.02 19.46 -1.16
N TRP A 58 -1.81 18.92 -1.32
CA TRP A 58 -1.19 18.65 -2.62
C TRP A 58 -2.02 17.63 -3.42
N LEU A 59 -2.46 16.53 -2.80
CA LEU A 59 -3.32 15.54 -3.44
C LEU A 59 -4.61 16.16 -3.97
N VAL A 60 -5.29 17.00 -3.17
CA VAL A 60 -6.52 17.67 -3.60
C VAL A 60 -6.28 18.60 -4.79
N ARG A 61 -5.16 19.34 -4.79
CA ARG A 61 -4.85 20.28 -5.88
C ARG A 61 -4.46 19.61 -7.19
N THR A 62 -3.86 18.44 -7.12
CA THR A 62 -3.32 17.72 -8.29
C THR A 62 -4.27 16.64 -8.81
N GLN A 63 -5.36 16.36 -8.08
CA GLN A 63 -6.37 15.41 -8.53
C GLN A 63 -7.06 15.91 -9.82
N ARG A 64 -7.22 15.02 -10.77
CA ARG A 64 -7.94 15.26 -12.02
C ARG A 64 -9.45 15.24 -11.80
N SER A 65 -10.18 15.83 -12.75
CA SER A 65 -11.64 15.87 -12.73
C SER A 65 -12.31 14.49 -12.80
N ASP A 66 -11.59 13.46 -13.28
CA ASP A 66 -12.08 12.07 -13.30
C ASP A 66 -11.76 11.30 -12.01
N GLY A 67 -11.14 11.95 -11.02
CA GLY A 67 -10.77 11.37 -9.73
C GLY A 67 -9.37 10.74 -9.68
N SER A 68 -8.69 10.59 -10.81
CA SER A 68 -7.35 10.02 -10.88
C SER A 68 -6.24 11.05 -10.62
N TRP A 69 -5.01 10.56 -10.52
CA TRP A 69 -3.77 11.34 -10.62
C TRP A 69 -2.96 10.86 -11.81
N PRO A 70 -2.11 11.72 -12.42
CA PRO A 70 -1.06 11.26 -13.32
C PRO A 70 -0.18 10.21 -12.63
N MET A 71 0.30 9.21 -13.38
CA MET A 71 1.24 8.23 -12.83
C MET A 71 2.49 8.89 -12.26
N LYS A 72 2.99 9.94 -12.92
CA LYS A 72 4.15 10.71 -12.44
C LYS A 72 3.96 12.19 -12.68
N LEU A 73 4.21 12.97 -11.63
CA LEU A 73 4.31 14.42 -11.68
C LEU A 73 5.75 14.85 -11.37
N VAL A 74 6.28 15.82 -12.12
CA VAL A 74 7.56 16.48 -11.86
C VAL A 74 7.35 17.98 -11.88
N GLY A 75 7.65 18.67 -10.76
CA GLY A 75 7.40 20.10 -10.65
C GLY A 75 5.94 20.51 -10.88
N GLY A 76 4.99 19.63 -10.54
CA GLY A 76 3.55 19.85 -10.75
C GLY A 76 3.05 19.54 -12.17
N GLU A 77 3.92 19.17 -13.10
CA GLU A 77 3.54 18.78 -14.46
C GLU A 77 3.48 17.25 -14.62
N ALA A 78 2.45 16.76 -15.30
CA ALA A 78 2.29 15.35 -15.58
C ALA A 78 3.25 14.91 -16.70
N VAL A 79 4.27 14.14 -16.33
CA VAL A 79 5.25 13.56 -17.29
C VAL A 79 4.82 12.18 -17.78
N GLU A 80 4.00 11.48 -17.00
CA GLU A 80 3.34 10.23 -17.36
C GLU A 80 1.85 10.36 -17.09
N GLN A 81 1.06 10.38 -18.18
CA GLN A 81 -0.33 10.84 -18.17
C GLN A 81 -1.35 9.76 -17.76
N GLY A 82 -1.01 8.47 -17.74
CA GLY A 82 -1.93 7.41 -17.30
C GLY A 82 -2.48 7.67 -15.90
N GLY A 83 -3.70 7.23 -15.63
CA GLY A 83 -4.30 7.22 -14.29
C GLY A 83 -4.29 5.80 -13.74
N GLU A 84 -3.36 5.48 -12.84
CA GLU A 84 -3.26 4.16 -12.24
C GLU A 84 -4.31 3.96 -11.16
N SER A 85 -5.03 2.83 -11.25
CA SER A 85 -6.12 2.51 -10.33
C SER A 85 -5.66 2.33 -8.88
N ASN A 86 -4.51 1.67 -8.68
CA ASN A 86 -3.92 1.48 -7.36
C ASN A 86 -3.49 2.81 -6.73
N HIS A 87 -2.85 3.69 -7.50
CA HIS A 87 -2.47 5.02 -7.04
C HIS A 87 -3.68 5.83 -6.56
N ALA A 88 -4.80 5.75 -7.32
CA ALA A 88 -6.02 6.45 -6.95
C ALA A 88 -6.68 5.89 -5.69
N ALA A 89 -6.70 4.56 -5.53
CA ALA A 89 -7.37 3.93 -4.39
C ALA A 89 -6.70 4.25 -3.04
N TYR A 90 -5.39 4.47 -3.03
CA TYR A 90 -4.63 4.52 -1.78
C TYR A 90 -4.88 5.77 -0.94
N ILE A 91 -5.44 6.84 -1.52
CA ILE A 91 -5.88 8.02 -0.75
C ILE A 91 -6.89 7.64 0.36
N ALA A 92 -7.73 6.65 0.12
CA ALA A 92 -8.71 6.20 1.12
C ALA A 92 -8.02 5.56 2.34
N VAL A 93 -6.92 4.82 2.11
CA VAL A 93 -6.09 4.26 3.20
C VAL A 93 -5.48 5.40 4.01
N GLY A 94 -4.88 6.39 3.34
CA GLY A 94 -4.25 7.53 4.00
C GLY A 94 -5.21 8.36 4.82
N VAL A 95 -6.38 8.72 4.27
CA VAL A 95 -7.37 9.55 4.99
C VAL A 95 -7.99 8.80 6.16
N TRP A 96 -8.29 7.51 6.00
CA TRP A 96 -8.75 6.67 7.11
C TRP A 96 -7.70 6.55 8.21
N HIS A 97 -6.43 6.33 7.83
CA HIS A 97 -5.30 6.30 8.76
C HIS A 97 -5.16 7.60 9.53
N GLU A 98 -5.19 8.74 8.84
CA GLU A 98 -5.08 10.07 9.46
C GLU A 98 -6.21 10.33 10.45
N LEU A 99 -7.46 9.94 10.11
CA LEU A 99 -8.60 10.05 11.02
C LEU A 99 -8.39 9.20 12.27
N LEU A 100 -7.89 7.97 12.13
CA LEU A 100 -7.59 7.10 13.26
C LEU A 100 -6.49 7.69 14.17
N VAL A 101 -5.43 8.27 13.58
CA VAL A 101 -4.32 8.86 14.35
C VAL A 101 -4.75 10.12 15.09
N THR A 102 -5.50 11.01 14.42
CA THR A 102 -5.73 12.38 14.91
C THR A 102 -7.12 12.60 15.48
N SER A 103 -8.09 11.75 15.16
CA SER A 103 -9.52 11.95 15.42
C SER A 103 -10.07 13.28 14.86
N ASP A 104 -9.43 13.81 13.77
CA ASP A 104 -9.84 15.07 13.13
C ASP A 104 -10.92 14.82 12.08
N GLU A 105 -12.18 14.90 12.50
CA GLU A 105 -13.35 14.74 11.64
C GLU A 105 -13.46 15.82 10.56
N ASP A 106 -13.09 17.07 10.90
CA ASP A 106 -13.15 18.17 9.94
C ASP A 106 -12.19 17.93 8.78
N PHE A 107 -11.02 17.37 9.06
CA PHE A 107 -10.10 16.94 8.02
C PHE A 107 -10.72 15.82 7.16
N ALA A 108 -11.23 14.78 7.77
CA ALA A 108 -11.84 13.67 7.04
C ALA A 108 -12.96 14.16 6.12
N ARG A 109 -13.83 15.05 6.61
CA ARG A 109 -14.90 15.67 5.80
C ARG A 109 -14.37 16.53 4.65
N ARG A 110 -13.27 17.27 4.84
CA ARG A 110 -12.64 18.04 3.76
C ARG A 110 -12.04 17.14 2.68
N MET A 111 -11.45 16.01 3.06
CA MET A 111 -10.85 15.06 2.12
C MET A 111 -11.87 14.16 1.41
N TRP A 112 -13.07 14.01 1.98
CA TRP A 112 -14.07 13.07 1.50
C TRP A 112 -14.43 13.22 0.01
N PRO A 113 -14.63 14.44 -0.54
CA PRO A 113 -14.90 14.60 -1.97
C PRO A 113 -13.77 14.02 -2.86
N ALA A 114 -12.52 14.20 -2.46
CA ALA A 114 -11.37 13.65 -3.21
C ALA A 114 -11.30 12.13 -3.11
N VAL A 115 -11.55 11.56 -1.93
CA VAL A 115 -11.63 10.10 -1.74
C VAL A 115 -12.76 9.51 -2.59
N ARG A 116 -13.95 10.15 -2.59
CA ARG A 116 -15.08 9.69 -3.41
C ARG A 116 -14.73 9.67 -4.90
N ALA A 117 -14.23 10.78 -5.43
CA ALA A 117 -13.86 10.86 -6.84
C ALA A 117 -12.83 9.78 -7.22
N ALA A 118 -11.85 9.53 -6.34
CA ALA A 118 -10.82 8.53 -6.56
C ALA A 118 -11.39 7.10 -6.59
N LEU A 119 -12.22 6.74 -5.61
CA LEU A 119 -12.78 5.38 -5.55
C LEU A 119 -13.86 5.15 -6.62
N ASP A 120 -14.62 6.17 -7.02
CA ASP A 120 -15.55 6.09 -8.15
C ASP A 120 -14.78 5.84 -9.47
N PHE A 121 -13.63 6.52 -9.67
CA PHE A 121 -12.72 6.25 -10.78
C PHE A 121 -12.25 4.80 -10.79
N VAL A 122 -11.82 4.29 -9.62
CA VAL A 122 -11.31 2.92 -9.45
C VAL A 122 -12.39 1.87 -9.76
N VAL A 123 -13.58 2.03 -9.19
CA VAL A 123 -14.72 1.12 -9.44
C VAL A 123 -15.16 1.17 -10.90
N GLY A 124 -15.06 2.34 -11.54
CA GLY A 124 -15.30 2.48 -12.98
C GLY A 124 -14.32 1.71 -13.89
N LEU A 125 -13.24 1.15 -13.33
CA LEU A 125 -12.27 0.29 -14.01
C LEU A 125 -12.44 -1.21 -13.68
N GLN A 126 -13.46 -1.57 -12.87
CA GLN A 126 -13.72 -2.96 -12.54
C GLN A 126 -14.35 -3.70 -13.73
N THR A 127 -13.83 -4.88 -14.02
CA THR A 127 -14.37 -5.76 -15.07
C THR A 127 -15.59 -6.51 -14.58
N THR A 128 -16.34 -7.12 -15.50
CA THR A 128 -17.49 -7.98 -15.16
C THR A 128 -17.09 -9.25 -14.38
N ARG A 129 -15.82 -9.65 -14.40
CA ARG A 129 -15.30 -10.76 -13.60
C ARG A 129 -15.01 -10.33 -12.16
N GLY A 130 -14.64 -9.04 -11.93
CA GLY A 130 -14.41 -8.44 -10.63
C GLY A 130 -12.99 -7.92 -10.39
N GLU A 131 -11.99 -8.23 -11.25
CA GLU A 131 -10.69 -7.59 -11.19
C GLU A 131 -10.77 -6.14 -11.66
N ILE A 132 -9.88 -5.29 -11.14
CA ILE A 132 -9.76 -3.88 -11.54
C ILE A 132 -8.53 -3.75 -12.41
N VAL A 133 -8.69 -3.23 -13.65
CA VAL A 133 -7.57 -3.09 -14.57
C VAL A 133 -6.58 -2.04 -14.07
N TRP A 134 -5.30 -2.21 -14.47
CA TRP A 134 -4.18 -1.41 -13.99
C TRP A 134 -4.42 0.10 -14.07
N GLU A 135 -4.83 0.61 -15.25
CA GLU A 135 -4.90 2.05 -15.49
C GLU A 135 -5.99 2.42 -16.51
N ARG A 136 -6.28 3.71 -16.53
CA ARG A 136 -6.84 4.38 -17.71
C ARG A 136 -5.73 5.16 -18.39
N ALA A 137 -5.39 4.78 -19.62
CA ALA A 137 -4.36 5.45 -20.41
C ALA A 137 -4.73 6.92 -20.73
N ALA A 138 -3.76 7.71 -21.17
CA ALA A 138 -3.95 9.13 -21.50
C ALA A 138 -5.05 9.39 -22.57
N ASP A 139 -5.32 8.42 -23.44
CA ASP A 139 -6.40 8.48 -24.45
C ASP A 139 -7.77 8.03 -23.92
N GLY A 140 -7.88 7.77 -22.61
CA GLY A 140 -9.10 7.37 -21.92
C GLY A 140 -9.41 5.87 -21.97
N ARG A 141 -8.61 5.05 -22.66
CA ARG A 141 -8.83 3.60 -22.75
C ARG A 141 -8.35 2.90 -21.48
N PRO A 142 -9.13 1.95 -20.94
CA PRO A 142 -8.66 1.10 -19.84
C PRO A 142 -7.58 0.13 -20.35
N ALA A 143 -6.63 -0.22 -19.48
CA ALA A 143 -5.64 -1.27 -19.76
C ALA A 143 -6.32 -2.62 -19.99
N GLY A 144 -5.68 -3.47 -20.80
CA GLY A 144 -6.19 -4.83 -21.10
C GLY A 144 -5.78 -5.88 -20.04
N TYR A 145 -5.27 -5.47 -18.89
CA TYR A 145 -4.80 -6.39 -17.85
C TYR A 145 -4.94 -5.78 -16.46
N ALA A 146 -4.95 -6.66 -15.45
CA ALA A 146 -4.91 -6.31 -14.03
C ALA A 146 -3.65 -6.88 -13.38
N LEU A 147 -3.18 -6.25 -12.30
CA LEU A 147 -2.06 -6.71 -11.47
C LEU A 147 -2.55 -7.23 -10.14
N LEU A 148 -2.02 -8.38 -9.70
CA LEU A 148 -2.39 -9.00 -8.43
C LEU A 148 -2.07 -8.08 -7.25
N THR A 149 -0.86 -7.55 -7.20
CA THR A 149 -0.40 -6.60 -6.17
C THR A 149 -1.27 -5.35 -6.14
N GLY A 150 -1.49 -4.71 -7.32
CA GLY A 150 -2.32 -3.51 -7.42
C GLY A 150 -3.76 -3.76 -6.95
N CYS A 151 -4.37 -4.87 -7.40
CA CYS A 151 -5.72 -5.26 -6.98
C CYS A 151 -5.82 -5.57 -5.48
N ALA A 152 -4.78 -6.16 -4.88
CA ALA A 152 -4.74 -6.39 -3.44
C ALA A 152 -4.68 -5.07 -2.64
N SER A 153 -3.89 -4.10 -3.09
CA SER A 153 -3.84 -2.76 -2.50
C SER A 153 -5.16 -2.01 -2.69
N ILE A 154 -5.77 -2.09 -3.89
CA ILE A 154 -7.10 -1.51 -4.16
C ILE A 154 -8.16 -2.11 -3.25
N HIS A 155 -8.13 -3.42 -3.00
CA HIS A 155 -9.06 -4.08 -2.08
C HIS A 155 -9.00 -3.42 -0.69
N GLN A 156 -7.81 -3.15 -0.15
CA GLN A 156 -7.66 -2.40 1.10
C GLN A 156 -8.17 -0.96 0.99
N GLY A 157 -7.87 -0.27 -0.11
CA GLY A 157 -8.34 1.09 -0.38
C GLY A 157 -9.87 1.18 -0.36
N LEU A 158 -10.57 0.27 -1.04
CA LEU A 158 -12.03 0.18 -1.03
C LEU A 158 -12.58 -0.09 0.38
N ARG A 159 -11.95 -1.00 1.14
CA ARG A 159 -12.34 -1.28 2.53
C ARG A 159 -12.21 -0.05 3.43
N CYS A 160 -11.08 0.65 3.34
CA CYS A 160 -10.88 1.90 4.08
C CYS A 160 -11.88 2.98 3.66
N GLY A 161 -12.19 3.09 2.36
CA GLY A 161 -13.19 4.02 1.84
C GLY A 161 -14.61 3.71 2.34
N VAL A 162 -15.00 2.44 2.40
CA VAL A 162 -16.29 2.02 2.98
C VAL A 162 -16.37 2.40 4.45
N LEU A 163 -15.34 2.09 5.25
CA LEU A 163 -15.28 2.45 6.68
C LEU A 163 -15.35 3.96 6.89
N LEU A 164 -14.63 4.73 6.07
CA LEU A 164 -14.66 6.19 6.12
C LEU A 164 -16.06 6.75 5.77
N GLY A 165 -16.69 6.21 4.71
CA GLY A 165 -18.05 6.60 4.31
C GLY A 165 -19.09 6.30 5.40
N GLU A 166 -19.04 5.12 6.00
CA GLU A 166 -19.90 4.77 7.13
C GLU A 166 -19.69 5.72 8.31
N HIS A 167 -18.44 6.01 8.67
CA HIS A 167 -18.07 6.92 9.75
C HIS A 167 -18.60 8.34 9.51
N LEU A 168 -18.54 8.83 8.26
CA LEU A 168 -19.00 10.18 7.89
C LEU A 168 -20.51 10.27 7.65
N GLY A 169 -21.24 9.14 7.68
CA GLY A 169 -22.69 9.09 7.43
C GLY A 169 -23.07 9.15 5.95
N ASP A 170 -22.15 8.78 5.06
CA ASP A 170 -22.34 8.68 3.60
C ASP A 170 -21.90 7.28 3.09
N PRO A 171 -22.63 6.19 3.44
CA PRO A 171 -22.26 4.83 3.11
C PRO A 171 -22.25 4.60 1.60
N GLN A 172 -21.28 3.78 1.12
CA GLN A 172 -21.01 3.52 -0.28
C GLN A 172 -21.18 2.03 -0.62
N PRO A 173 -22.42 1.54 -0.84
CA PRO A 173 -22.69 0.12 -1.06
C PRO A 173 -22.06 -0.42 -2.35
N ASP A 174 -21.88 0.42 -3.37
CA ASP A 174 -21.26 0.02 -4.64
C ASP A 174 -19.77 -0.30 -4.44
N TRP A 175 -19.07 0.45 -3.58
CA TRP A 175 -17.67 0.15 -3.24
C TRP A 175 -17.55 -1.11 -2.39
N GLU A 176 -18.51 -1.34 -1.49
CA GLU A 176 -18.56 -2.59 -0.71
C GLU A 176 -18.71 -3.80 -1.63
N LEU A 177 -19.65 -3.73 -2.59
CA LEU A 177 -19.85 -4.78 -3.59
C LEU A 177 -18.59 -4.96 -4.46
N ALA A 178 -17.97 -3.87 -4.92
CA ALA A 178 -16.77 -3.91 -5.72
C ALA A 178 -15.60 -4.56 -4.95
N ALA A 179 -15.44 -4.25 -3.66
CA ALA A 179 -14.44 -4.86 -2.80
C ALA A 179 -14.67 -6.35 -2.60
N ASP A 180 -15.93 -6.78 -2.41
CA ASP A 180 -16.28 -8.20 -2.27
C ASP A 180 -15.99 -9.00 -3.53
N GLN A 181 -16.35 -8.45 -4.70
CA GLN A 181 -16.04 -9.07 -6.00
C GLN A 181 -14.53 -9.16 -6.23
N LEU A 182 -13.79 -8.06 -5.97
CA LEU A 182 -12.34 -8.03 -6.09
C LEU A 182 -11.68 -9.04 -5.15
N GLY A 183 -12.10 -9.08 -3.89
CA GLY A 183 -11.62 -10.05 -2.90
C GLY A 183 -11.83 -11.50 -3.34
N HIS A 184 -12.99 -11.78 -3.95
CA HIS A 184 -13.26 -13.10 -4.52
C HIS A 184 -12.27 -13.45 -5.65
N VAL A 185 -12.07 -12.54 -6.61
CA VAL A 185 -11.15 -12.78 -7.75
C VAL A 185 -9.71 -12.96 -7.27
N LEU A 186 -9.26 -12.16 -6.28
CA LEU A 186 -7.92 -12.30 -5.68
C LEU A 186 -7.65 -13.69 -5.08
N VAL A 187 -8.69 -14.35 -4.57
CA VAL A 187 -8.59 -15.67 -3.94
C VAL A 187 -8.82 -16.80 -4.94
N ALA A 188 -9.82 -16.67 -5.81
CA ALA A 188 -10.34 -17.78 -6.60
C ALA A 188 -9.86 -17.80 -8.05
N HIS A 189 -9.33 -16.67 -8.56
CA HIS A 189 -9.02 -16.49 -9.98
C HIS A 189 -7.63 -15.87 -10.22
N PRO A 190 -6.53 -16.54 -9.79
CA PRO A 190 -5.17 -16.02 -10.00
C PRO A 190 -4.84 -15.80 -11.50
N GLU A 191 -5.48 -16.54 -12.39
CA GLU A 191 -5.34 -16.41 -13.84
C GLU A 191 -5.94 -15.11 -14.42
N ALA A 192 -6.67 -14.33 -13.61
CA ALA A 192 -7.19 -13.02 -14.01
C ALA A 192 -6.11 -11.94 -14.06
N PHE A 193 -4.96 -12.20 -13.46
CA PHE A 193 -3.90 -11.23 -13.31
C PHE A 193 -2.70 -11.54 -14.22
N ALA A 194 -2.02 -10.49 -14.68
CA ALA A 194 -0.77 -10.65 -15.40
C ALA A 194 0.28 -11.29 -14.47
N ASP A 195 1.01 -12.28 -14.97
CA ASP A 195 2.04 -12.96 -14.20
C ASP A 195 3.18 -12.01 -13.80
N LYS A 196 3.29 -11.75 -12.51
CA LYS A 196 4.34 -11.00 -11.84
C LYS A 196 4.94 -11.78 -10.67
N SER A 197 4.79 -13.10 -10.67
CA SER A 197 5.28 -14.01 -9.62
C SER A 197 6.79 -13.89 -9.32
N ARG A 198 7.53 -13.31 -10.24
CA ARG A 198 8.93 -12.94 -10.04
C ARG A 198 9.13 -11.90 -8.92
N PHE A 199 8.12 -11.06 -8.65
CA PHE A 199 8.18 -9.99 -7.67
C PHE A 199 7.59 -10.44 -6.32
N SER A 200 8.28 -10.14 -5.23
CA SER A 200 7.84 -10.53 -3.88
C SER A 200 6.48 -9.94 -3.49
N MET A 201 6.12 -8.79 -4.04
CA MET A 201 4.82 -8.16 -3.75
C MET A 201 3.65 -9.05 -4.18
N ASP A 202 3.72 -9.75 -5.29
CA ASP A 202 2.67 -10.70 -5.70
C ASP A 202 2.49 -11.85 -4.71
N TRP A 203 3.54 -12.18 -3.95
CA TRP A 203 3.48 -13.21 -2.93
C TRP A 203 2.70 -12.76 -1.67
N TYR A 204 3.03 -11.59 -1.08
CA TYR A 204 2.47 -11.20 0.22
C TYR A 204 1.31 -10.18 0.14
N TYR A 205 1.16 -9.38 -0.92
CA TYR A 205 0.12 -8.34 -1.00
C TYR A 205 -1.32 -8.84 -0.87
N PRO A 206 -1.71 -10.01 -1.40
CA PRO A 206 -3.06 -10.53 -1.16
C PRO A 206 -3.41 -10.71 0.32
N ILE A 207 -2.37 -10.91 1.15
CA ILE A 207 -2.52 -10.98 2.61
C ILE A 207 -2.49 -9.57 3.21
N LEU A 208 -1.54 -8.74 2.82
CA LEU A 208 -1.42 -7.35 3.28
C LEU A 208 -2.71 -6.56 3.01
N GLY A 209 -3.22 -6.62 1.79
CA GLY A 209 -4.47 -5.98 1.36
C GLY A 209 -5.76 -6.62 1.90
N GLY A 210 -5.65 -7.67 2.71
CA GLY A 210 -6.78 -8.22 3.46
C GLY A 210 -7.63 -9.26 2.73
N ALA A 211 -7.38 -9.57 1.47
CA ALA A 211 -8.16 -10.54 0.70
C ALA A 211 -7.92 -11.99 1.15
N VAL A 212 -6.69 -12.33 1.57
CA VAL A 212 -6.32 -13.66 2.03
C VAL A 212 -6.00 -13.63 3.52
N ARG A 213 -6.64 -14.48 4.32
CA ARG A 213 -6.48 -14.55 5.79
C ARG A 213 -6.40 -16.00 6.27
N GLY A 214 -6.09 -16.19 7.55
CA GLY A 214 -6.14 -17.48 8.24
C GLY A 214 -5.16 -18.53 7.70
N PRO A 215 -5.56 -19.81 7.63
CA PRO A 215 -4.69 -20.90 7.18
C PRO A 215 -4.18 -20.74 5.74
N ALA A 216 -5.01 -20.22 4.83
CA ALA A 216 -4.62 -19.99 3.43
C ALA A 216 -3.49 -18.96 3.31
N ALA A 217 -3.54 -17.88 4.12
CA ALA A 217 -2.47 -16.89 4.16
C ALA A 217 -1.14 -17.48 4.67
N ARG A 218 -1.21 -18.33 5.70
CA ARG A 218 -0.02 -19.01 6.24
C ARG A 218 0.61 -19.98 5.22
N ALA A 219 -0.24 -20.73 4.50
CA ALA A 219 0.21 -21.63 3.44
C ALA A 219 0.91 -20.83 2.32
N ARG A 220 0.28 -19.74 1.85
CA ARG A 220 0.85 -18.87 0.82
C ARG A 220 2.21 -18.30 1.23
N LEU A 221 2.36 -17.84 2.49
CA LEU A 221 3.66 -17.37 2.96
C LEU A 221 4.71 -18.48 3.00
N ALA A 222 4.33 -19.71 3.35
CA ALA A 222 5.25 -20.82 3.44
C ALA A 222 5.74 -21.28 2.06
N GLU A 223 4.96 -21.14 1.00
CA GLU A 223 5.29 -21.57 -0.36
C GLU A 223 6.53 -20.87 -0.93
N GLU A 224 6.66 -19.56 -0.70
CA GLU A 224 7.71 -18.74 -1.30
C GLU A 224 8.70 -18.14 -0.26
N TRP A 225 8.60 -18.59 0.99
CA TRP A 225 9.43 -18.04 2.07
C TRP A 225 10.93 -18.14 1.75
N ASP A 226 11.39 -19.30 1.36
CA ASP A 226 12.82 -19.55 1.06
C ASP A 226 13.27 -18.92 -0.27
N THR A 227 12.31 -18.56 -1.13
CA THR A 227 12.59 -17.86 -2.39
C THR A 227 12.91 -16.39 -2.14
N PHE A 228 12.16 -15.74 -1.24
CA PHE A 228 12.27 -14.30 -1.07
C PHE A 228 13.00 -13.87 0.20
N VAL A 229 12.98 -14.64 1.28
CA VAL A 229 13.58 -14.22 2.55
C VAL A 229 15.08 -14.56 2.55
N GLU A 230 15.91 -13.52 2.67
CA GLU A 230 17.34 -13.64 2.91
C GLU A 230 17.61 -13.50 4.41
N PRO A 231 18.10 -14.57 5.06
CA PRO A 231 18.39 -14.54 6.50
C PRO A 231 19.29 -13.37 6.88
N ASP A 232 18.92 -12.67 7.95
CA ASP A 232 19.63 -11.55 8.54
C ASP A 232 19.79 -10.29 7.64
N LEU A 233 19.11 -10.27 6.47
CA LEU A 233 19.15 -9.12 5.54
C LEU A 233 17.79 -8.50 5.25
N GLY A 234 16.74 -9.31 5.06
CA GLY A 234 15.42 -8.84 4.64
C GLY A 234 14.81 -9.72 3.56
N ILE A 235 14.02 -9.14 2.65
CA ILE A 235 13.48 -9.90 1.52
C ILE A 235 13.98 -9.37 0.18
N ARG A 236 14.07 -10.28 -0.78
CA ARG A 236 14.34 -9.92 -2.19
C ARG A 236 13.14 -9.19 -2.77
N CYS A 237 13.39 -8.12 -3.51
CA CYS A 237 12.37 -7.51 -4.36
C CYS A 237 11.95 -8.45 -5.47
N VAL A 238 12.93 -9.14 -6.08
CA VAL A 238 12.73 -10.09 -7.18
C VAL A 238 13.44 -11.40 -6.88
N SER A 239 12.83 -12.53 -7.23
CA SER A 239 13.29 -13.87 -6.88
C SER A 239 14.66 -14.25 -7.49
N ASP A 240 14.98 -13.71 -8.67
CA ASP A 240 16.16 -14.05 -9.48
C ASP A 240 17.32 -13.05 -9.36
N GLN A 241 17.24 -12.10 -8.42
CA GLN A 241 18.31 -11.12 -8.18
C GLN A 241 18.76 -11.12 -6.72
N PRO A 242 20.07 -11.01 -6.45
CA PRO A 242 20.63 -10.99 -5.10
C PRO A 242 20.48 -9.61 -4.44
N TRP A 243 19.26 -9.12 -4.33
CA TRP A 243 18.95 -7.78 -3.93
C TRP A 243 17.78 -7.75 -2.94
N VAL A 244 18.06 -7.33 -1.70
CA VAL A 244 17.04 -7.11 -0.66
C VAL A 244 16.66 -5.63 -0.61
N THR A 245 15.39 -5.36 -0.31
CA THR A 245 14.84 -4.00 -0.25
C THR A 245 14.15 -3.73 1.08
N GLY A 246 14.22 -2.46 1.49
CA GLY A 246 13.72 -2.06 2.80
C GLY A 246 12.20 -1.95 2.85
N ALA A 247 11.59 -1.38 1.81
CA ALA A 247 10.15 -1.18 1.77
C ALA A 247 9.41 -2.53 1.75
N GLU A 248 9.72 -3.41 0.79
CA GLU A 248 9.09 -4.73 0.67
C GLU A 248 9.33 -5.58 1.93
N THR A 249 10.51 -5.44 2.57
CA THR A 249 10.76 -6.10 3.86
C THR A 249 9.79 -5.60 4.94
N CYS A 250 9.56 -4.29 5.04
CA CYS A 250 8.63 -3.72 6.00
C CYS A 250 7.17 -4.07 5.68
N GLU A 251 6.79 -4.14 4.42
CA GLU A 251 5.46 -4.60 4.00
C GLU A 251 5.22 -6.07 4.37
N LEU A 252 6.24 -6.93 4.24
CA LEU A 252 6.14 -8.30 4.78
C LEU A 252 6.07 -8.31 6.31
N VAL A 253 6.74 -7.39 7.01
CA VAL A 253 6.58 -7.22 8.47
C VAL A 253 5.12 -6.88 8.81
N LEU A 254 4.49 -5.95 8.10
CA LEU A 254 3.07 -5.61 8.26
C LEU A 254 2.17 -6.82 7.97
N THR A 255 2.49 -7.59 6.94
CA THR A 255 1.79 -8.83 6.57
C THR A 255 1.85 -9.87 7.69
N LEU A 256 3.03 -10.10 8.26
CA LEU A 256 3.23 -11.03 9.38
C LEU A 256 2.51 -10.55 10.65
N ASP A 257 2.54 -9.25 10.92
CA ASP A 257 1.80 -8.64 12.03
C ASP A 257 0.29 -8.83 11.86
N ALA A 258 -0.23 -8.66 10.65
CA ALA A 258 -1.65 -8.91 10.33
C ALA A 258 -2.07 -10.38 10.55
N LEU A 259 -1.14 -11.32 10.46
CA LEU A 259 -1.35 -12.74 10.76
C LEU A 259 -1.08 -13.12 12.23
N GLY A 260 -0.65 -12.17 13.05
CA GLY A 260 -0.28 -12.39 14.44
C GLY A 260 1.08 -13.07 14.63
N ASP A 261 1.89 -13.20 13.58
CA ASP A 261 3.24 -13.79 13.65
C ASP A 261 4.28 -12.72 14.02
N ARG A 262 4.10 -12.18 15.20
CA ARG A 262 4.91 -11.06 15.70
C ARG A 262 6.39 -11.40 15.91
N ASN A 263 6.71 -12.68 16.08
CA ASN A 263 8.11 -13.09 16.28
C ASN A 263 8.89 -12.99 14.98
N ARG A 264 8.37 -13.55 13.88
CA ARG A 264 8.99 -13.39 12.55
C ARG A 264 8.98 -11.94 12.09
N ALA A 265 7.89 -11.22 12.33
CA ALA A 265 7.79 -9.79 12.03
C ALA A 265 8.90 -8.97 12.70
N ARG A 266 9.12 -9.15 14.01
CA ARG A 266 10.18 -8.44 14.76
C ARG A 266 11.59 -8.82 14.29
N LYS A 267 11.81 -10.12 14.00
CA LYS A 267 13.12 -10.55 13.49
C LYS A 267 13.40 -9.87 12.16
N LEU A 268 12.48 -9.97 11.21
CA LEU A 268 12.65 -9.41 9.87
C LEU A 268 12.84 -7.88 9.92
N PHE A 269 12.07 -7.18 10.77
CA PHE A 269 12.26 -5.75 11.00
C PHE A 269 13.63 -5.41 11.58
N SER A 270 14.18 -6.29 12.44
CA SER A 270 15.54 -6.12 12.98
C SER A 270 16.59 -6.36 11.89
N ASP A 271 16.40 -7.37 11.06
CA ASP A 271 17.35 -7.79 10.03
C ASP A 271 17.61 -6.69 8.99
N MET A 272 16.54 -5.95 8.60
CA MET A 272 16.68 -4.89 7.60
C MET A 272 17.29 -3.58 8.13
N GLN A 273 17.58 -3.47 9.43
CA GLN A 273 18.09 -2.22 10.03
C GLN A 273 19.51 -1.83 9.54
N HIS A 274 20.24 -2.73 8.88
CA HIS A 274 21.48 -2.39 8.20
C HIS A 274 21.29 -1.34 7.08
N LEU A 275 20.06 -1.17 6.57
CA LEU A 275 19.72 -0.16 5.57
C LEU A 275 19.58 1.25 6.18
N ARG A 276 19.56 1.39 7.51
CA ARG A 276 19.39 2.69 8.16
C ARG A 276 20.64 3.55 8.03
N HIS A 277 20.46 4.79 7.57
CA HIS A 277 21.52 5.81 7.54
C HIS A 277 21.52 6.64 8.85
N GLU A 278 22.62 7.31 9.15
CA GLU A 278 22.82 8.07 10.39
C GLU A 278 21.85 9.25 10.55
N ASP A 279 21.39 9.84 9.45
CA ASP A 279 20.40 10.92 9.42
C ASP A 279 18.94 10.45 9.62
N GLY A 280 18.72 9.14 9.79
CA GLY A 280 17.41 8.53 9.97
C GLY A 280 16.71 8.08 8.68
N SER A 281 17.21 8.45 7.50
CA SER A 281 16.72 7.92 6.23
C SER A 281 17.17 6.48 6.02
N TYR A 282 16.62 5.84 4.98
CA TYR A 282 16.93 4.44 4.67
C TYR A 282 17.36 4.28 3.22
N TRP A 283 18.41 3.50 3.00
CA TRP A 283 18.76 3.01 1.67
C TRP A 283 17.62 2.17 1.12
N THR A 284 17.32 2.33 -0.18
CA THR A 284 16.25 1.57 -0.85
C THR A 284 16.53 0.08 -0.82
N GLY A 285 17.77 -0.35 -1.00
CA GLY A 285 18.11 -1.76 -0.91
C GLY A 285 19.62 -2.04 -0.90
N TRP A 286 19.93 -3.32 -0.78
CA TRP A 286 21.28 -3.87 -0.67
C TRP A 286 21.47 -5.07 -1.59
N GLN A 287 22.43 -4.98 -2.50
CA GLN A 287 22.84 -6.10 -3.32
C GLN A 287 23.93 -6.89 -2.59
N PHE A 288 23.52 -7.99 -1.98
CA PHE A 288 24.35 -8.69 -1.00
C PHE A 288 25.53 -9.47 -1.59
N VAL A 289 25.47 -9.88 -2.86
CA VAL A 289 26.61 -10.58 -3.53
C VAL A 289 27.76 -9.61 -3.82
N ASN A 290 27.46 -8.37 -4.17
CA ASN A 290 28.45 -7.34 -4.49
C ASN A 290 28.69 -6.35 -3.34
N GLU A 291 28.00 -6.53 -2.20
CA GLU A 291 28.10 -5.68 -1.01
C GLU A 291 27.93 -4.19 -1.34
N LYS A 292 26.85 -3.85 -2.07
CA LYS A 292 26.57 -2.47 -2.55
C LYS A 292 25.15 -2.04 -2.27
N TRP A 293 24.98 -0.75 -1.94
CA TRP A 293 23.67 -0.11 -1.96
C TRP A 293 23.12 -0.13 -3.40
N PHE A 294 21.88 -0.58 -3.57
CA PHE A 294 21.27 -0.65 -4.90
C PHE A 294 19.74 -0.53 -4.81
N PRO A 295 19.14 0.39 -5.58
CA PRO A 295 19.84 1.49 -6.27
C PRO A 295 20.61 2.36 -5.25
N TYR A 296 21.56 3.18 -5.73
CA TYR A 296 22.33 4.05 -4.84
C TYR A 296 21.50 5.29 -4.48
N GLU A 297 20.46 5.04 -3.71
CA GLU A 297 19.48 6.07 -3.32
C GLU A 297 18.85 5.75 -1.97
N ARG A 298 18.26 6.77 -1.33
CA ARG A 298 17.48 6.68 -0.12
C ARG A 298 16.10 7.28 -0.41
N SER A 299 15.07 6.43 -0.49
CA SER A 299 13.72 6.88 -0.83
C SER A 299 12.89 7.20 0.41
N ALA A 300 12.05 8.22 0.28
CA ALA A 300 11.05 8.57 1.30
C ALA A 300 10.07 7.40 1.53
N TYR A 301 9.75 6.66 0.49
CA TYR A 301 8.92 5.46 0.52
C TYR A 301 9.50 4.38 1.47
N THR A 302 10.79 4.04 1.32
CA THR A 302 11.44 3.08 2.22
C THR A 302 11.38 3.55 3.68
N ALA A 303 11.63 4.84 3.91
CA ALA A 303 11.52 5.42 5.25
C ALA A 303 10.08 5.35 5.80
N ALA A 304 9.07 5.58 4.94
CA ALA A 304 7.66 5.49 5.32
C ALA A 304 7.26 4.06 5.73
N ALA A 305 7.60 3.07 4.92
CA ALA A 305 7.35 1.66 5.24
C ALA A 305 7.98 1.24 6.59
N VAL A 306 9.19 1.74 6.92
CA VAL A 306 9.84 1.51 8.22
C VAL A 306 9.03 2.11 9.38
N VAL A 307 8.56 3.34 9.24
CA VAL A 307 7.76 4.00 10.28
C VAL A 307 6.45 3.25 10.52
N LEU A 308 5.75 2.87 9.46
CA LEU A 308 4.48 2.12 9.55
C LEU A 308 4.67 0.73 10.17
N ALA A 309 5.73 0.02 9.77
CA ALA A 309 6.08 -1.27 10.37
C ALA A 309 6.44 -1.14 11.86
N ALA A 310 7.17 -0.10 12.24
CA ALA A 310 7.52 0.18 13.62
C ALA A 310 6.27 0.47 14.46
N ASP A 311 5.33 1.27 13.96
CA ASP A 311 4.07 1.57 14.62
C ASP A 311 3.22 0.31 14.80
N ALA A 312 3.06 -0.50 13.75
CA ALA A 312 2.31 -1.76 13.80
C ALA A 312 2.87 -2.71 14.88
N LEU A 313 4.20 -2.83 14.98
CA LEU A 313 4.86 -3.69 15.95
C LEU A 313 4.80 -3.15 17.37
N ALA A 314 4.76 -1.84 17.56
CA ALA A 314 4.76 -1.21 18.87
C ALA A 314 3.35 -0.86 19.38
N GLY A 315 2.41 -0.56 18.46
CA GLY A 315 1.05 -0.12 18.79
C GLY A 315 1.04 1.30 19.37
N HIS A 316 1.86 2.19 18.82
CA HIS A 316 1.97 3.57 19.33
C HIS A 316 0.75 4.41 19.00
N THR A 317 0.21 4.26 17.78
CA THR A 317 -0.95 5.04 17.34
C THR A 317 -2.23 4.20 17.27
N PRO A 318 -3.41 4.82 17.33
CA PRO A 318 -4.67 4.12 17.07
C PRO A 318 -4.75 3.50 15.67
N ALA A 319 -3.96 3.97 14.71
CA ALA A 319 -3.90 3.44 13.34
C ALA A 319 -2.95 2.25 13.17
N ALA A 320 -2.18 1.87 14.18
CA ALA A 320 -1.21 0.76 14.14
C ALA A 320 -1.79 -0.58 13.67
N GLY A 321 -3.12 -0.72 13.71
CA GLY A 321 -3.85 -1.90 13.27
C GLY A 321 -4.41 -1.85 11.86
N ILE A 322 -4.17 -0.81 11.07
CA ILE A 322 -4.87 -0.58 9.80
C ILE A 322 -4.77 -1.77 8.83
N PHE A 323 -3.65 -2.48 8.79
CA PHE A 323 -3.46 -3.66 7.96
C PHE A 323 -4.01 -4.96 8.58
N ARG A 324 -4.25 -4.98 9.91
CA ARG A 324 -4.89 -6.09 10.63
C ARG A 324 -6.42 -6.01 10.56
N ASP A 325 -6.95 -4.83 10.74
CA ASP A 325 -8.33 -4.59 11.14
C ASP A 325 -9.25 -4.24 9.97
N ALA A 326 -8.74 -3.78 8.84
CA ALA A 326 -9.53 -3.51 7.64
C ALA A 326 -10.34 -4.74 7.14
N GLY A 327 -9.94 -5.96 7.52
CA GLY A 327 -10.68 -7.19 7.24
C GLY A 327 -11.67 -7.63 8.33
N LYS A 328 -11.62 -7.08 9.55
CA LYS A 328 -12.46 -7.53 10.66
C LYS A 328 -13.93 -7.15 10.52
N TYR A 329 -14.21 -6.05 9.87
CA TYR A 329 -15.58 -5.52 9.75
C TYR A 329 -16.42 -6.21 8.68
N LEU A 330 -15.84 -7.17 7.93
CA LEU A 330 -16.44 -7.77 6.74
C LEU A 330 -16.46 -9.30 6.73
N THR A 331 -15.87 -9.96 7.73
CA THR A 331 -15.74 -11.43 7.81
C THR A 331 -17.01 -12.16 8.24
N ASP A 332 -18.06 -11.48 8.68
CA ASP A 332 -19.30 -12.09 9.14
C ASP A 332 -20.39 -12.22 8.05
N ARG A 333 -20.12 -11.80 6.81
CA ARG A 333 -21.05 -12.05 5.70
C ARG A 333 -20.65 -13.30 4.94
N PRO A 334 -21.60 -14.24 4.69
CA PRO A 334 -21.31 -15.40 3.84
C PRO A 334 -20.88 -14.87 2.47
N THR A 335 -19.69 -15.28 2.01
CA THR A 335 -19.26 -15.10 0.62
C THR A 335 -20.40 -15.60 -0.27
N ALA A 336 -20.97 -14.69 -1.09
CA ALA A 336 -21.98 -15.09 -2.07
C ALA A 336 -21.38 -16.24 -2.87
N ALA A 337 -22.07 -17.38 -2.93
CA ALA A 337 -21.59 -18.53 -3.67
C ALA A 337 -21.35 -18.11 -5.11
N CYS A 338 -20.07 -18.08 -5.51
CA CYS A 338 -19.69 -17.81 -6.89
C CYS A 338 -20.38 -18.85 -7.77
N GLY A 339 -21.16 -18.39 -8.77
CA GLY A 339 -21.70 -19.24 -9.81
C GLY A 339 -20.61 -19.78 -10.78
N CYS A 340 -19.35 -19.60 -10.44
CA CYS A 340 -18.20 -20.12 -11.15
C CYS A 340 -18.19 -21.64 -10.99
N SER A 341 -18.69 -22.36 -11.99
CA SER A 341 -18.54 -23.80 -12.08
C SER A 341 -17.02 -24.11 -12.08
N HIS A 342 -16.56 -24.78 -11.02
CA HIS A 342 -15.25 -25.41 -11.02
C HIS A 342 -15.23 -26.41 -12.17
N ALA A 343 -14.68 -26.01 -13.28
CA ALA A 343 -14.24 -26.95 -14.30
C ALA A 343 -13.07 -27.75 -13.68
N ARG A 344 -13.41 -28.79 -12.92
CA ARG A 344 -12.45 -29.82 -12.58
C ARG A 344 -12.02 -30.43 -13.90
N SER A 345 -10.82 -30.11 -14.33
CA SER A 345 -10.14 -30.89 -15.39
C SER A 345 -10.08 -32.33 -14.91
N ARG A 346 -10.93 -33.16 -15.50
CA ARG A 346 -10.76 -34.62 -15.44
C ARG A 346 -9.69 -35.00 -16.47
N SER A 347 -8.77 -35.78 -16.00
CA SER A 347 -7.80 -36.69 -16.61
C SER A 347 -6.41 -36.20 -16.71
#